data_61b5ec7dbe437ac5fc3fc115cce49a63
#
_entry.id   61b5ec7dbe437ac5fc3fc115cce49a63
#
_cell.length_a   1.000
_cell.length_b   1.000
_cell.length_c   1.000
_cell.angle_alpha   90.00
_cell.angle_beta   90.00
_cell.angle_gamma   90.00
#
_symmetry.space_group_name_H-M   'P 1'
#
loop_
_entity.id
_entity.type
_entity.pdbx_description
1 polymer ?
#
loop_
_entity_poly.entity_id
_entity_poly.type
_entity_poly.pdbx_seq_one_letter_code
_entity_poly.pdbx_strand_id
1 'polypeptide(L)' 'MSEDISGKVKKIVADHLGIDETKVTEESSFIDDLGADSLDTVELVMAFEEEFGSEISDNEAEKILTVGDAVKFIESKR' A
#
# COMPACT_ATOMS: atom_id res chain seq x y z
N MET A 1 -12.93 -18.74 2.25
CA MET A 1 -13.12 -17.32 2.01
C MET A 1 -11.82 -16.66 1.59
N SER A 2 -11.84 -15.94 0.51
CA SER A 2 -10.62 -15.32 0.02
C SER A 2 -10.26 -14.12 0.88
N GLU A 3 -8.97 -13.88 0.99
CA GLU A 3 -8.50 -12.69 1.68
C GLU A 3 -8.79 -11.46 0.85
N ASP A 4 -9.18 -10.40 1.53
CA ASP A 4 -9.41 -9.13 0.88
C ASP A 4 -8.12 -8.33 0.88
N ILE A 5 -7.31 -8.52 -0.16
CA ILE A 5 -6.03 -7.83 -0.27
C ILE A 5 -6.24 -6.32 -0.29
N SER A 6 -7.23 -5.88 -1.04
CA SER A 6 -7.55 -4.45 -1.11
C SER A 6 -7.86 -3.89 0.28
N GLY A 7 -8.68 -4.59 1.04
CA GLY A 7 -9.02 -4.15 2.39
C GLY A 7 -7.81 -4.11 3.31
N LYS A 8 -6.96 -5.13 3.22
CA LYS A 8 -5.75 -5.16 4.05
C LYS A 8 -4.79 -4.03 3.70
N VAL A 9 -4.61 -3.78 2.41
CA VAL A 9 -3.74 -2.69 1.97
C VAL A 9 -4.27 -1.36 2.50
N LYS A 10 -5.57 -1.14 2.36
CA LYS A 10 -6.17 0.11 2.81
C LYS A 10 -6.02 0.28 4.31
N LYS A 11 -6.18 -0.79 5.07
CA LYS A 11 -6.04 -0.72 6.51
C LYS A 11 -4.61 -0.39 6.91
N ILE A 12 -3.65 -1.02 6.27
CA ILE A 12 -2.25 -0.77 6.56
C ILE A 12 -1.91 0.70 6.27
N VAL A 13 -2.37 1.20 5.13
CA VAL A 13 -2.13 2.58 4.75
C VAL A 13 -2.76 3.54 5.77
N ALA A 14 -4.01 3.28 6.14
CA ALA A 14 -4.70 4.15 7.08
C ALA A 14 -4.01 4.16 8.45
N ASP A 15 -3.63 2.99 8.93
CA ASP A 15 -2.95 2.89 10.22
C ASP A 15 -1.60 3.60 10.20
N HIS A 16 -0.87 3.42 9.11
CA HIS A 16 0.48 3.98 9.02
C HIS A 16 0.46 5.50 8.92
N LEU A 17 -0.47 6.03 8.15
CA LEU A 17 -0.57 7.46 7.92
C LEU A 17 -1.47 8.17 8.94
N GLY A 18 -2.15 7.42 9.79
CA GLY A 18 -3.01 8.00 10.80
C GLY A 18 -4.26 8.65 10.25
N ILE A 19 -4.82 8.07 9.18
CA ILE A 19 -6.02 8.61 8.55
C ILE A 19 -7.13 7.57 8.60
N ASP A 20 -8.34 8.01 8.29
CA ASP A 20 -9.51 7.15 8.30
C ASP A 20 -9.45 6.19 7.10
N GLU A 21 -9.68 4.91 7.36
CA GLU A 21 -9.64 3.90 6.31
C GLU A 21 -10.64 4.20 5.20
N THR A 22 -11.76 4.82 5.53
CA THR A 22 -12.78 5.15 4.53
C THR A 22 -12.28 6.20 3.53
N LYS A 23 -11.23 6.93 3.87
CA LYS A 23 -10.66 7.93 2.95
C LYS A 23 -9.64 7.33 2.00
N VAL A 24 -9.25 6.08 2.22
CA VAL A 24 -8.27 5.40 1.40
C VAL A 24 -9.01 4.66 0.29
N THR A 25 -8.76 5.05 -0.95
CA THR A 25 -9.36 4.39 -2.11
C THR A 25 -8.26 3.88 -3.02
N GLU A 26 -8.62 3.00 -3.94
CA GLU A 26 -7.62 2.44 -4.85
C GLU A 26 -7.04 3.52 -5.77
N GLU A 27 -7.78 4.58 -6.01
CA GLU A 27 -7.30 5.67 -6.85
C GLU A 27 -6.43 6.67 -6.10
N SER A 28 -6.39 6.57 -4.77
CA SER A 28 -5.62 7.51 -3.95
C SER A 28 -4.13 7.36 -4.23
N SER A 29 -3.49 8.49 -4.51
CA SER A 29 -2.03 8.54 -4.61
C SER A 29 -1.48 8.70 -3.21
N PHE A 30 -0.44 7.93 -2.88
CA PHE A 30 0.15 8.02 -1.53
C PHE A 30 0.64 9.42 -1.23
N ILE A 31 1.27 10.06 -2.19
CA ILE A 31 1.88 11.36 -1.97
C ILE A 31 0.87 12.48 -2.21
N ASP A 32 0.17 12.45 -3.34
CA ASP A 32 -0.69 13.55 -3.73
C ASP A 32 -1.99 13.58 -2.96
N ASP A 33 -2.58 12.43 -2.72
CA ASP A 33 -3.92 12.35 -2.10
C ASP A 33 -3.86 12.09 -0.61
N LEU A 34 -2.90 11.29 -0.17
CA LEU A 34 -2.82 10.88 1.23
C LEU A 34 -1.75 11.65 2.01
N GLY A 35 -0.96 12.45 1.32
CA GLY A 35 0.02 13.29 1.98
C GLY A 35 1.25 12.57 2.51
N ALA A 36 1.53 11.37 2.01
CA ALA A 36 2.72 10.64 2.42
C ALA A 36 3.95 11.26 1.76
N ASP A 37 5.07 11.27 2.47
CA ASP A 37 6.33 11.66 1.85
C ASP A 37 7.10 10.40 1.44
N SER A 38 8.32 10.60 0.92
CA SER A 38 9.08 9.47 0.38
C SER A 38 9.45 8.47 1.48
N LEU A 39 9.68 8.94 2.70
CA LEU A 39 9.97 8.05 3.81
C LEU A 39 8.74 7.22 4.17
N ASP A 40 7.58 7.86 4.17
CA ASP A 40 6.34 7.15 4.47
C ASP A 40 6.09 6.04 3.45
N THR A 41 6.36 6.30 2.17
CA THR A 41 6.14 5.27 1.15
C THR A 41 7.08 4.08 1.34
N VAL A 42 8.34 4.34 1.74
CA VAL A 42 9.27 3.25 2.02
C VAL A 42 8.76 2.41 3.19
N GLU A 43 8.28 3.05 4.25
CA GLU A 43 7.77 2.33 5.41
C GLU A 43 6.52 1.54 5.06
N LEU A 44 5.66 2.10 4.20
CA LEU A 44 4.46 1.39 3.76
C LEU A 44 4.84 0.13 2.99
N VAL A 45 5.84 0.23 2.11
CA VAL A 45 6.29 -0.93 1.36
C VAL A 45 6.79 -2.02 2.31
N MET A 46 7.55 -1.64 3.32
CA MET A 46 8.04 -2.60 4.30
C MET A 46 6.89 -3.26 5.06
N ALA A 47 5.87 -2.48 5.40
CA ALA A 47 4.69 -3.02 6.08
C ALA A 47 3.97 -4.02 5.19
N PHE A 48 3.84 -3.73 3.90
CA PHE A 48 3.23 -4.66 2.96
C PHE A 48 4.04 -5.96 2.87
N GLU A 49 5.36 -5.85 2.84
CA GLU A 49 6.20 -7.03 2.79
C GLU A 49 5.97 -7.93 4.01
N GLU A 50 5.87 -7.33 5.18
CA GLU A 50 5.67 -8.09 6.41
C GLU A 50 4.27 -8.71 6.45
N GLU A 51 3.27 -7.94 6.04
CA GLU A 51 1.89 -8.41 6.13
C GLU A 51 1.62 -9.54 5.15
N PHE A 52 2.14 -9.44 3.95
CA PHE A 52 1.81 -10.38 2.87
C PHE A 52 2.91 -11.41 2.61
N GLY A 53 4.05 -11.28 3.29
CA GLY A 53 5.15 -12.22 3.14
C GLY A 53 5.78 -12.18 1.76
N SER A 54 5.72 -11.04 1.09
CA SER A 54 6.27 -10.88 -0.26
C SER A 54 7.43 -9.90 -0.21
N GLU A 55 8.42 -10.13 -1.08
CA GLU A 55 9.52 -9.20 -1.23
C GLU A 55 9.19 -8.17 -2.30
N ILE A 56 9.47 -6.91 -2.00
CA ILE A 56 9.25 -5.82 -2.93
C ILE A 56 10.59 -5.11 -3.12
N SER A 57 11.16 -5.20 -4.32
CA SER A 57 12.43 -4.53 -4.60
C SER A 57 12.23 -3.02 -4.68
N ASP A 58 13.33 -2.28 -4.57
CA ASP A 58 13.26 -0.83 -4.68
C ASP A 58 12.69 -0.38 -6.01
N ASN A 59 13.05 -1.07 -7.09
CA ASN A 59 12.51 -0.74 -8.42
C ASN A 59 11.01 -0.95 -8.47
N GLU A 60 10.54 -2.02 -7.86
CA GLU A 60 9.11 -2.30 -7.83
C GLU A 60 8.38 -1.29 -6.95
N ALA A 61 8.98 -0.93 -5.82
CA ALA A 61 8.38 0.04 -4.92
C ALA A 61 8.19 1.39 -5.60
N GLU A 62 9.12 1.79 -6.46
CA GLU A 62 9.02 3.06 -7.16
C GLU A 62 7.83 3.11 -8.11
N LYS A 63 7.34 1.94 -8.53
CA LYS A 63 6.18 1.89 -9.42
C LYS A 63 4.86 1.89 -8.68
N ILE A 64 4.91 1.74 -7.36
CA ILE A 64 3.70 1.71 -6.54
C ILE A 64 3.41 3.15 -6.12
N LEU A 65 2.59 3.83 -6.92
CA LEU A 65 2.26 5.23 -6.69
C LEU A 65 0.89 5.42 -6.08
N THR A 66 -0.01 4.47 -6.29
CA THR A 66 -1.36 4.54 -5.75
C THR A 66 -1.68 3.29 -4.96
N VAL A 67 -2.75 3.36 -4.17
CA VAL A 67 -3.22 2.21 -3.40
C VAL A 67 -3.54 1.05 -4.34
N GLY A 68 -4.18 1.33 -5.47
CA GLY A 68 -4.50 0.29 -6.44
C GLY A 68 -3.26 -0.37 -7.03
N ASP A 69 -2.22 0.40 -7.24
CA ASP A 69 -0.96 -0.17 -7.73
C ASP A 69 -0.41 -1.18 -6.72
N ALA A 70 -0.47 -0.83 -5.44
CA ALA A 70 -0.01 -1.73 -4.38
C ALA A 70 -0.85 -3.01 -4.36
N VAL A 71 -2.17 -2.87 -4.47
CA VAL A 71 -3.05 -4.03 -4.47
C VAL A 71 -2.73 -4.95 -5.64
N LYS A 72 -2.59 -4.38 -6.83
CA LYS A 72 -2.30 -5.18 -8.02
C LYS A 72 -0.94 -5.88 -7.91
N PHE A 73 0.04 -5.16 -7.38
CA PHE A 73 1.37 -5.75 -7.24
C PHE A 73 1.34 -6.94 -6.30
N ILE A 74 0.67 -6.80 -5.17
CA ILE A 74 0.60 -7.87 -4.19
C ILE A 74 -0.19 -9.05 -4.75
N GLU A 75 -1.28 -8.77 -5.45
CA GLU A 75 -2.06 -9.84 -6.07
C GLU A 75 -1.24 -10.62 -7.08
N SER A 76 -0.36 -9.94 -7.81
CA SER A 76 0.46 -10.62 -8.81
C SER A 76 1.55 -11.49 -8.19
N LYS A 77 1.89 -11.22 -6.93
CA LYS A 77 2.92 -11.99 -6.24
C LYS A 77 2.36 -13.22 -5.52
N ARG A 78 1.07 -13.38 -5.46
CA ARG A 78 0.45 -14.48 -4.72
C ARG A 78 0.20 -15.69 -5.58
#